data_b30c30b1c328d8d7a01a9e0cd41b5864
#
_entry.id   b30c30b1c328d8d7a01a9e0cd41b5864
#
_cell.length_a   1.000
_cell.length_b   1.000
_cell.length_c   1.000
_cell.angle_alpha   90.00
_cell.angle_beta   90.00
_cell.angle_gamma   90.00
#
_symmetry.space_group_name_H-M   'P 1'
#
loop_
_entity.id
_entity.type
_entity.pdbx_description
1 polymer ?
#
loop_
_entity_poly.entity_id
_entity_poly.type
_entity_poly.pdbx_seq_one_letter_code
_entity_poly.pdbx_strand_id
1 'polypeptide(L)'
;MSVQRRLLLACLGAALALLLGIVWLFSGSRVPCEELVDTDGSSLLSCEFEVAASPETVWQALTRTDVPNPHYFDAVLQAEMRPGGRWRFITDDHERLLAEGEILRLEPPRRFQQTFRAADLDDAPSRITVEIEATARGSRVTLTHDQFVGETMTYRRFRRAHPLALSALASLLEDGRLPIRARIYTFIFKPGMKSVSARAEPWHEEP
;
A
#
# COMPACT_ATOMS: atom_id res chain seq x y z
N MET A 1 42.54 -26.44 7.52
CA MET A 1 41.46 -25.53 8.01
C MET A 1 40.55 -26.35 8.91
N SER A 2 40.40 -25.95 10.19
CA SER A 2 39.59 -26.72 11.16
C SER A 2 38.11 -26.69 10.77
N VAL A 3 37.35 -27.73 11.14
CA VAL A 3 35.91 -27.86 10.89
C VAL A 3 35.14 -26.62 11.43
N GLN A 4 35.57 -26.13 12.58
CA GLN A 4 34.99 -24.89 13.19
C GLN A 4 35.14 -23.67 12.29
N ARG A 5 36.29 -23.49 11.61
CA ARG A 5 36.50 -22.31 10.73
C ARG A 5 35.67 -22.41 9.45
N ARG A 6 35.42 -23.61 8.95
CA ARG A 6 34.52 -23.87 7.80
C ARG A 6 33.06 -23.57 8.17
N LEU A 7 32.60 -24.01 9.36
CA LEU A 7 31.26 -23.70 9.87
C LEU A 7 31.05 -22.21 10.08
N LEU A 8 32.01 -21.53 10.65
CA LEU A 8 31.94 -20.10 10.90
C LEU A 8 31.85 -19.28 9.60
N LEU A 9 32.64 -19.66 8.58
CA LEU A 9 32.58 -19.06 7.25
C LEU A 9 31.25 -19.34 6.54
N ALA A 10 30.68 -20.51 6.69
CA ALA A 10 29.39 -20.88 6.13
C ALA A 10 28.25 -20.07 6.80
N CYS A 11 28.27 -19.92 8.12
CA CYS A 11 27.29 -19.10 8.85
C CYS A 11 27.38 -17.61 8.49
N LEU A 12 28.60 -17.06 8.36
CA LEU A 12 28.80 -15.67 7.91
C LEU A 12 28.31 -15.46 6.47
N GLY A 13 28.58 -16.41 5.57
CA GLY A 13 28.10 -16.37 4.19
C GLY A 13 26.56 -16.41 4.11
N ALA A 14 25.93 -17.28 4.91
CA ALA A 14 24.47 -17.38 4.99
C ALA A 14 23.84 -16.10 5.56
N ALA A 15 24.43 -15.51 6.62
CA ALA A 15 23.97 -14.26 7.20
C ALA A 15 24.09 -13.09 6.21
N LEU A 16 25.20 -13.01 5.48
CA LEU A 16 25.40 -11.99 4.46
C LEU A 16 24.40 -12.15 3.30
N ALA A 17 24.18 -13.39 2.83
CA ALA A 17 23.20 -13.67 1.79
C ALA A 17 21.77 -13.29 2.23
N LEU A 18 21.42 -13.55 3.50
CA LEU A 18 20.14 -13.16 4.08
C LEU A 18 19.99 -11.63 4.12
N LEU A 19 21.03 -10.92 4.58
CA LEU A 19 21.05 -9.45 4.61
C LEU A 19 20.92 -8.85 3.21
N LEU A 20 21.68 -9.38 2.25
CA LEU A 20 21.60 -8.94 0.84
C LEU A 20 20.23 -9.23 0.24
N GLY A 21 19.61 -10.37 0.57
CA GLY A 21 18.25 -10.71 0.19
C GLY A 21 17.20 -9.74 0.77
N ILE A 22 17.34 -9.36 2.04
CA ILE A 22 16.47 -8.36 2.68
C ILE A 22 16.66 -6.99 2.02
N VAL A 23 17.91 -6.53 1.86
CA VAL A 23 18.20 -5.26 1.16
C VAL A 23 17.62 -5.29 -0.24
N TRP A 24 17.79 -6.37 -1.00
CA TRP A 24 17.23 -6.52 -2.34
C TRP A 24 15.70 -6.47 -2.35
N LEU A 25 15.04 -7.06 -1.35
CA LEU A 25 13.57 -7.06 -1.22
C LEU A 25 13.00 -5.65 -1.06
N PHE A 26 13.71 -4.80 -0.31
CA PHE A 26 13.29 -3.41 -0.04
C PHE A 26 13.94 -2.36 -0.96
N SER A 27 14.96 -2.74 -1.74
CA SER A 27 15.61 -1.85 -2.70
C SER A 27 14.92 -1.92 -4.06
N GLY A 28 14.68 -0.77 -4.68
CA GLY A 28 14.23 -0.71 -6.08
C GLY A 28 12.73 -0.88 -6.24
N SER A 29 11.93 -0.14 -5.48
CA SER A 29 10.57 0.17 -5.88
C SER A 29 10.62 0.93 -7.22
N ARG A 30 9.73 0.57 -8.14
CA ARG A 30 9.60 1.17 -9.46
C ARG A 30 8.99 2.56 -9.39
N VAL A 31 8.24 2.80 -8.32
CA VAL A 31 7.55 4.06 -8.03
C VAL A 31 8.30 4.79 -6.94
N PRO A 32 8.89 5.95 -7.25
CA PRO A 32 9.48 6.82 -6.24
C PRO A 32 8.38 7.46 -5.39
N CYS A 33 8.67 7.66 -4.11
CA CYS A 33 7.86 8.47 -3.23
C CYS A 33 8.77 9.49 -2.55
N GLU A 34 8.34 10.73 -2.56
CA GLU A 34 9.05 11.84 -1.95
C GLU A 34 8.45 12.14 -0.58
N GLU A 35 9.32 12.42 0.37
CA GLU A 35 8.96 12.92 1.69
C GLU A 35 9.03 14.45 1.63
N LEU A 36 7.88 15.10 1.75
CA LEU A 36 7.76 16.56 1.64
C LEU A 36 7.24 17.14 2.95
N VAL A 37 7.32 18.44 3.08
CA VAL A 37 6.76 19.20 4.21
C VAL A 37 5.74 20.17 3.64
N ASP A 38 4.52 20.13 4.14
CA ASP A 38 3.44 21.04 3.75
C ASP A 38 3.70 22.46 4.29
N THR A 39 2.93 23.42 3.82
CA THR A 39 3.04 24.83 4.18
C THR A 39 2.81 25.11 5.68
N ASP A 40 2.10 24.22 6.37
CA ASP A 40 1.87 24.26 7.82
C ASP A 40 2.96 23.53 8.63
N GLY A 41 3.98 22.96 7.97
CA GLY A 41 5.07 22.20 8.59
C GLY A 41 4.73 20.72 8.83
N SER A 42 3.57 20.22 8.40
CA SER A 42 3.23 18.81 8.48
C SER A 42 3.94 17.98 7.41
N SER A 43 4.28 16.73 7.76
CA SER A 43 4.88 15.80 6.79
C SER A 43 3.82 15.29 5.82
N LEU A 44 4.20 15.13 4.56
CA LEU A 44 3.40 14.45 3.55
C LEU A 44 4.27 13.49 2.71
N LEU A 45 3.64 12.46 2.16
CA LEU A 45 4.22 11.53 1.21
C LEU A 45 3.58 11.75 -0.15
N SER A 46 4.38 11.98 -1.17
CA SER A 46 3.92 12.09 -2.56
C SER A 46 4.57 11.03 -3.41
N CYS A 47 3.77 10.22 -4.08
CA CYS A 47 4.24 9.17 -4.99
C CYS A 47 3.63 9.40 -6.37
N GLU A 48 4.47 9.45 -7.40
CA GLU A 48 4.01 9.64 -8.78
C GLU A 48 4.58 8.56 -9.69
N PHE A 49 3.76 8.07 -10.63
CA PHE A 49 4.19 7.16 -11.68
C PHE A 49 3.31 7.26 -12.92
N GLU A 50 3.88 6.89 -14.07
CA GLU A 50 3.15 6.71 -15.32
C GLU A 50 2.95 5.21 -15.60
N VAL A 51 1.82 4.87 -16.21
CA VAL A 51 1.45 3.50 -16.54
C VAL A 51 0.73 3.47 -17.91
N ALA A 52 1.00 2.44 -18.71
CA ALA A 52 0.37 2.25 -20.02
C ALA A 52 -1.04 1.63 -19.90
N ALA A 53 -1.89 2.26 -19.07
CA ALA A 53 -3.28 1.88 -18.85
C ALA A 53 -4.16 3.13 -18.84
N SER A 54 -5.40 3.03 -19.30
CA SER A 54 -6.33 4.17 -19.31
C SER A 54 -6.71 4.59 -17.87
N PRO A 55 -7.14 5.84 -17.64
CA PRO A 55 -7.65 6.30 -16.34
C PRO A 55 -8.73 5.39 -15.77
N GLU A 56 -9.64 4.88 -16.61
CA GLU A 56 -10.71 3.97 -16.20
C GLU A 56 -10.17 2.63 -15.70
N THR A 57 -9.13 2.09 -16.36
CA THR A 57 -8.49 0.84 -15.95
C THR A 57 -7.76 1.01 -14.62
N VAL A 58 -7.05 2.12 -14.44
CA VAL A 58 -6.39 2.46 -13.18
C VAL A 58 -7.42 2.64 -12.06
N TRP A 59 -8.49 3.39 -12.35
CA TRP A 59 -9.59 3.61 -11.41
C TRP A 59 -10.20 2.29 -10.93
N GLN A 60 -10.57 1.41 -11.86
CA GLN A 60 -11.13 0.10 -11.53
C GLN A 60 -10.18 -0.74 -10.67
N ALA A 61 -8.88 -0.71 -10.96
CA ALA A 61 -7.91 -1.46 -10.17
C ALA A 61 -7.79 -0.95 -8.72
N LEU A 62 -7.96 0.36 -8.50
CA LEU A 62 -7.86 0.99 -7.19
C LEU A 62 -9.15 0.91 -6.37
N THR A 63 -10.32 0.92 -7.01
CA THR A 63 -11.62 1.06 -6.35
C THR A 63 -12.48 -0.20 -6.38
N ARG A 64 -11.95 -1.30 -6.86
CA ARG A 64 -12.60 -2.60 -6.92
C ARG A 64 -12.92 -3.14 -5.54
N THR A 65 -14.20 -3.37 -5.24
CA THR A 65 -14.70 -3.88 -3.95
C THR A 65 -14.89 -5.39 -3.93
N ASP A 66 -14.92 -5.97 -2.74
CA ASP A 66 -15.32 -7.35 -2.43
C ASP A 66 -14.52 -8.46 -3.10
N VAL A 67 -13.33 -8.11 -3.58
CA VAL A 67 -12.36 -9.06 -4.14
C VAL A 67 -10.96 -8.76 -3.63
N PRO A 68 -10.08 -9.76 -3.51
CA PRO A 68 -8.69 -9.54 -3.12
C PRO A 68 -7.98 -8.61 -4.10
N ASN A 69 -7.26 -7.63 -3.56
CA ASN A 69 -6.45 -6.69 -4.31
C ASN A 69 -4.96 -7.09 -4.22
N PRO A 70 -4.38 -7.69 -5.27
CA PRO A 70 -3.03 -8.24 -5.19
C PRO A 70 -1.95 -7.19 -4.89
N HIS A 71 -2.13 -5.95 -5.33
CA HIS A 71 -1.21 -4.85 -5.06
C HIS A 71 -1.30 -4.31 -3.62
N TYR A 72 -2.38 -4.63 -2.90
CA TYR A 72 -2.56 -4.36 -1.46
C TYR A 72 -2.50 -5.65 -0.62
N PHE A 73 -1.58 -6.56 -0.96
CA PHE A 73 -1.31 -7.80 -0.20
C PHE A 73 -2.53 -8.71 -0.05
N ASP A 74 -3.35 -8.78 -1.11
CA ASP A 74 -4.64 -9.48 -1.18
C ASP A 74 -5.72 -8.92 -0.22
N ALA A 75 -5.55 -7.72 0.34
CA ALA A 75 -6.60 -7.10 1.12
C ALA A 75 -7.86 -6.87 0.27
N VAL A 76 -9.02 -7.03 0.88
CA VAL A 76 -10.33 -6.79 0.27
C VAL A 76 -10.83 -5.41 0.67
N LEU A 77 -11.17 -4.60 -0.32
CA LEU A 77 -11.82 -3.31 -0.11
C LEU A 77 -13.33 -3.53 0.02
N GLN A 78 -13.91 -3.02 1.09
CA GLN A 78 -15.35 -2.82 1.24
C GLN A 78 -15.62 -1.33 1.35
N ALA A 79 -16.52 -0.79 0.53
CA ALA A 79 -16.74 0.64 0.48
C ALA A 79 -18.14 1.00 -0.04
N GLU A 80 -18.73 1.99 0.59
CA GLU A 80 -19.88 2.73 0.06
C GLU A 80 -19.35 3.81 -0.87
N MET A 81 -19.30 3.54 -2.19
CA MET A 81 -18.63 4.38 -3.19
C MET A 81 -19.39 5.69 -3.46
N ARG A 82 -19.47 6.55 -2.43
CA ARG A 82 -20.08 7.89 -2.43
C ARG A 82 -19.36 8.83 -1.46
N PRO A 83 -19.38 10.15 -1.67
CA PRO A 83 -18.93 11.10 -0.64
C PRO A 83 -19.69 10.90 0.67
N GLY A 84 -18.97 10.91 1.80
CA GLY A 84 -19.49 10.57 3.13
C GLY A 84 -19.64 9.06 3.38
N GLY A 85 -19.41 8.22 2.37
CA GLY A 85 -19.46 6.77 2.52
C GLY A 85 -18.28 6.21 3.29
N ARG A 86 -18.51 5.15 4.05
CA ARG A 86 -17.47 4.43 4.77
C ARG A 86 -16.68 3.52 3.82
N TRP A 87 -15.43 3.29 4.13
CA TRP A 87 -14.61 2.29 3.47
C TRP A 87 -13.73 1.56 4.49
N ARG A 88 -13.36 0.32 4.17
CA ARG A 88 -12.37 -0.43 4.95
C ARG A 88 -11.60 -1.43 4.08
N PHE A 89 -10.36 -1.69 4.47
CA PHE A 89 -9.61 -2.85 4.03
C PHE A 89 -9.67 -3.94 5.09
N ILE A 90 -9.99 -5.15 4.68
CA ILE A 90 -9.97 -6.34 5.50
C ILE A 90 -9.05 -7.41 4.88
N THR A 91 -8.68 -8.41 5.66
CA THR A 91 -7.93 -9.56 5.14
C THR A 91 -8.77 -10.38 4.18
N ASP A 92 -8.13 -11.17 3.33
CA ASP A 92 -8.78 -12.02 2.32
C ASP A 92 -9.71 -13.11 2.89
N ASP A 93 -9.52 -13.51 4.15
CA ASP A 93 -10.42 -14.38 4.90
C ASP A 93 -11.58 -13.63 5.58
N HIS A 94 -11.65 -12.31 5.43
CA HIS A 94 -12.64 -11.41 6.02
C HIS A 94 -12.66 -11.35 7.56
N GLU A 95 -11.62 -11.86 8.22
CA GLU A 95 -11.58 -11.93 9.68
C GLU A 95 -10.99 -10.69 10.35
N ARG A 96 -10.12 -9.94 9.67
CA ARG A 96 -9.35 -8.87 10.29
C ARG A 96 -9.49 -7.54 9.56
N LEU A 97 -9.66 -6.49 10.34
CA LEU A 97 -9.65 -5.10 9.86
C LEU A 97 -8.20 -4.61 9.76
N LEU A 98 -7.80 -4.10 8.60
CA LEU A 98 -6.47 -3.57 8.33
C LEU A 98 -6.44 -2.04 8.40
N ALA A 99 -7.44 -1.41 7.79
CA ALA A 99 -7.60 0.05 7.78
C ALA A 99 -9.06 0.40 7.49
N GLU A 100 -9.45 1.62 7.86
CA GLU A 100 -10.79 2.15 7.59
C GLU A 100 -10.76 3.67 7.45
N GLY A 101 -11.88 4.23 7.00
CA GLY A 101 -12.07 5.66 6.90
C GLY A 101 -13.38 6.04 6.20
N GLU A 102 -13.42 7.29 5.76
CA GLU A 102 -14.54 7.90 5.05
C GLU A 102 -14.08 8.41 3.68
N ILE A 103 -14.92 8.26 2.66
CA ILE A 103 -14.70 8.83 1.34
C ILE A 103 -15.09 10.31 1.38
N LEU A 104 -14.11 11.19 1.22
CA LEU A 104 -14.31 12.64 1.25
C LEU A 104 -14.70 13.18 -0.13
N ARG A 105 -14.10 12.62 -1.19
CA ARG A 105 -14.32 13.05 -2.57
C ARG A 105 -14.24 11.88 -3.52
N LEU A 106 -15.13 11.85 -4.51
CA LEU A 106 -15.20 10.80 -5.52
C LEU A 106 -15.55 11.41 -6.89
N GLU A 107 -14.57 11.41 -7.80
CA GLU A 107 -14.68 11.96 -9.16
C GLU A 107 -14.13 10.96 -10.18
N PRO A 108 -14.89 9.88 -10.50
CA PRO A 108 -14.42 8.88 -11.46
C PRO A 108 -14.16 9.47 -12.84
N PRO A 109 -13.12 9.05 -13.56
CA PRO A 109 -12.01 8.19 -13.12
C PRO A 109 -10.78 8.99 -12.65
N ARG A 110 -10.95 10.27 -12.26
CA ARG A 110 -9.86 11.25 -12.12
C ARG A 110 -9.36 11.44 -10.70
N ARG A 111 -10.23 11.37 -9.72
CA ARG A 111 -9.81 11.70 -8.35
C ARG A 111 -10.69 11.01 -7.31
N PHE A 112 -10.05 10.47 -6.27
CA PHE A 112 -10.73 10.17 -5.02
C PHE A 112 -9.87 10.61 -3.83
N GLN A 113 -10.56 10.93 -2.74
CA GLN A 113 -9.94 11.36 -1.50
C GLN A 113 -10.66 10.69 -0.34
N GLN A 114 -9.90 10.25 0.64
CA GLN A 114 -10.44 9.55 1.81
C GLN A 114 -9.63 9.84 3.06
N THR A 115 -10.26 9.79 4.22
CA THR A 115 -9.54 9.67 5.49
C THR A 115 -8.95 8.26 5.59
N PHE A 116 -7.89 8.10 6.36
CA PHE A 116 -7.22 6.82 6.56
C PHE A 116 -6.82 6.63 8.01
N ARG A 117 -7.21 5.50 8.61
CA ARG A 117 -6.79 5.05 9.93
C ARG A 117 -6.37 3.58 9.84
N ALA A 118 -5.13 3.27 10.22
CA ALA A 118 -4.68 1.89 10.36
C ALA A 118 -5.30 1.28 11.62
N ALA A 119 -5.89 0.09 11.51
CA ALA A 119 -6.67 -0.53 12.58
C ALA A 119 -5.82 -1.00 13.78
N ASP A 120 -4.52 -1.20 13.58
CA ASP A 120 -3.56 -1.65 14.59
C ASP A 120 -2.72 -0.52 15.19
N LEU A 121 -3.02 0.73 14.86
CA LEU A 121 -2.31 1.91 15.34
C LEU A 121 -3.29 2.89 15.99
N ASP A 122 -2.82 3.56 17.04
CA ASP A 122 -3.60 4.58 17.76
C ASP A 122 -3.26 6.00 17.27
N ASP A 123 -2.93 6.12 15.98
CA ASP A 123 -2.66 7.40 15.34
C ASP A 123 -3.97 8.10 14.95
N ALA A 124 -3.97 9.42 14.98
CA ALA A 124 -5.07 10.21 14.42
C ALA A 124 -5.25 9.89 12.91
N PRO A 125 -6.49 9.99 12.39
CA PRO A 125 -6.73 9.80 10.97
C PRO A 125 -5.88 10.75 10.12
N SER A 126 -5.28 10.21 9.07
CA SER A 126 -4.60 10.93 8.01
C SER A 126 -5.47 10.98 6.75
N ARG A 127 -4.98 11.56 5.67
CA ARG A 127 -5.74 11.68 4.42
C ARG A 127 -4.95 11.13 3.24
N ILE A 128 -5.61 10.32 2.41
CA ILE A 128 -5.08 9.84 1.14
C ILE A 128 -5.87 10.49 0.00
N THR A 129 -5.15 11.07 -0.95
CA THR A 129 -5.68 11.58 -2.21
C THR A 129 -5.02 10.83 -3.35
N VAL A 130 -5.81 10.35 -4.30
CA VAL A 130 -5.30 9.78 -5.56
C VAL A 130 -5.86 10.61 -6.71
N GLU A 131 -4.96 11.04 -7.60
CA GLU A 131 -5.28 11.76 -8.83
C GLU A 131 -4.78 10.94 -10.02
N ILE A 132 -5.62 10.87 -11.06
CA ILE A 132 -5.35 10.10 -12.27
C ILE A 132 -5.56 11.02 -13.45
N GLU A 133 -4.50 11.27 -14.21
CA GLU A 133 -4.50 12.13 -15.38
C GLU A 133 -4.21 11.30 -16.63
N ALA A 134 -4.98 11.55 -17.70
CA ALA A 134 -4.68 10.94 -18.99
C ALA A 134 -3.40 11.53 -19.60
N THR A 135 -2.54 10.67 -20.11
CA THR A 135 -1.34 11.05 -20.87
C THR A 135 -1.39 10.51 -22.30
N ALA A 136 -0.45 10.90 -23.15
CA ALA A 136 -0.37 10.37 -24.52
C ALA A 136 -0.13 8.84 -24.56
N ARG A 137 0.35 8.22 -23.48
CA ARG A 137 0.71 6.79 -23.42
C ARG A 137 -0.07 6.00 -22.39
N GLY A 138 -1.05 6.60 -21.72
CA GLY A 138 -1.83 5.94 -20.69
C GLY A 138 -2.25 6.92 -19.61
N SER A 139 -1.80 6.72 -18.37
CA SER A 139 -2.14 7.56 -17.22
C SER A 139 -0.93 7.93 -16.39
N ARG A 140 -0.97 9.14 -15.83
CA ARG A 140 -0.15 9.55 -14.67
C ARG A 140 -1.00 9.39 -13.42
N VAL A 141 -0.45 8.76 -12.41
CA VAL A 141 -1.09 8.53 -11.12
C VAL A 141 -0.26 9.21 -10.05
N THR A 142 -0.90 10.08 -9.27
CA THR A 142 -0.30 10.74 -8.11
C THR A 142 -1.06 10.31 -6.86
N LEU A 143 -0.35 9.74 -5.89
CA LEU A 143 -0.87 9.45 -4.56
C LEU A 143 -0.22 10.41 -3.58
N THR A 144 -1.05 11.20 -2.88
CA THR A 144 -0.62 12.04 -1.76
C THR A 144 -1.20 11.47 -0.46
N HIS A 145 -0.35 11.29 0.55
CA HIS A 145 -0.77 10.90 1.90
C HIS A 145 -0.29 11.98 2.86
N ASP A 146 -1.22 12.72 3.42
CA ASP A 146 -0.97 13.93 4.22
C ASP A 146 -1.82 13.97 5.50
N GLN A 147 -1.78 15.11 6.18
CA GLN A 147 -2.47 15.33 7.47
C GLN A 147 -2.01 14.40 8.59
N PHE A 148 -0.74 14.01 8.57
CA PHE A 148 -0.14 13.32 9.71
C PHE A 148 0.06 14.31 10.87
N VAL A 149 -0.34 13.90 12.08
CA VAL A 149 -0.08 14.70 13.28
C VAL A 149 1.32 14.37 13.82
N GLY A 150 2.33 14.94 13.19
CA GLY A 150 3.75 14.66 13.47
C GLY A 150 4.27 13.39 12.78
N GLU A 151 5.42 12.89 13.23
CA GLU A 151 6.01 11.63 12.75
C GLU A 151 5.31 10.40 13.34
N THR A 152 4.07 10.14 12.94
CA THR A 152 3.27 9.01 13.41
C THR A 152 3.83 7.65 12.98
N MET A 153 3.37 6.57 13.60
CA MET A 153 3.69 5.21 13.14
C MET A 153 3.08 4.92 11.76
N THR A 154 1.91 5.50 11.47
CA THR A 154 1.29 5.50 10.14
C THR A 154 2.23 6.09 9.10
N TYR A 155 2.75 7.31 9.32
CA TYR A 155 3.73 7.94 8.43
C TYR A 155 4.95 7.02 8.18
N ARG A 156 5.59 6.53 9.25
CA ARG A 156 6.79 5.66 9.17
C ARG A 156 6.53 4.36 8.43
N ARG A 157 5.32 3.79 8.56
CA ARG A 157 4.90 2.57 7.86
C ARG A 157 4.69 2.85 6.37
N PHE A 158 3.91 3.88 6.05
CA PHE A 158 3.46 4.12 4.68
C PHE A 158 4.51 4.73 3.77
N ARG A 159 5.51 5.43 4.28
CA ARG A 159 6.67 5.83 3.48
C ARG A 159 7.43 4.65 2.87
N ARG A 160 7.30 3.43 3.45
CA ARG A 160 7.85 2.18 2.90
C ARG A 160 6.82 1.35 2.14
N ALA A 161 5.57 1.37 2.58
CA ALA A 161 4.52 0.54 2.00
C ALA A 161 3.98 1.10 0.68
N HIS A 162 3.82 2.42 0.54
CA HIS A 162 3.32 3.03 -0.69
C HIS A 162 4.19 2.72 -1.92
N PRO A 163 5.53 2.90 -1.89
CA PRO A 163 6.37 2.56 -3.03
C PRO A 163 6.22 1.10 -3.47
N LEU A 164 6.06 0.17 -2.54
CA LEU A 164 5.88 -1.26 -2.83
C LEU A 164 4.50 -1.55 -3.45
N ALA A 165 3.43 -1.03 -2.84
CA ALA A 165 2.07 -1.25 -3.30
C ALA A 165 1.83 -0.63 -4.69
N LEU A 166 2.30 0.61 -4.90
CA LEU A 166 2.16 1.30 -6.18
C LEU A 166 3.04 0.68 -7.28
N SER A 167 4.23 0.19 -6.95
CA SER A 167 5.05 -0.59 -7.89
C SER A 167 4.39 -1.91 -8.28
N ALA A 168 3.71 -2.56 -7.33
CA ALA A 168 2.93 -3.76 -7.60
C ALA A 168 1.72 -3.45 -8.51
N LEU A 169 1.01 -2.35 -8.25
CA LEU A 169 -0.09 -1.86 -9.09
C LEU A 169 0.38 -1.56 -10.51
N ALA A 170 1.46 -0.79 -10.68
CA ALA A 170 2.02 -0.45 -11.98
C ALA A 170 2.38 -1.71 -12.79
N SER A 171 3.06 -2.68 -12.16
CA SER A 171 3.41 -3.94 -12.82
C SER A 171 2.17 -4.80 -13.15
N LEU A 172 1.16 -4.80 -12.29
CA LEU A 172 -0.09 -5.52 -12.56
C LEU A 172 -0.82 -4.94 -13.77
N LEU A 173 -0.85 -3.61 -13.88
CA LEU A 173 -1.51 -2.89 -14.99
C LEU A 173 -0.75 -3.02 -16.31
N GLU A 174 0.59 -3.06 -16.29
CA GLU A 174 1.41 -3.16 -17.50
C GLU A 174 1.68 -4.60 -17.95
N ASP A 175 2.03 -5.48 -17.00
CA ASP A 175 2.52 -6.84 -17.25
C ASP A 175 1.46 -7.91 -16.96
N GLY A 176 0.30 -7.53 -16.37
CA GLY A 176 -0.75 -8.45 -15.93
C GLY A 176 -0.33 -9.37 -14.76
N ARG A 177 0.81 -9.10 -14.11
CA ARG A 177 1.36 -9.93 -13.04
C ARG A 177 2.10 -9.13 -11.99
N LEU A 178 2.09 -9.63 -10.76
CA LEU A 178 2.88 -9.05 -9.69
C LEU A 178 4.38 -9.35 -9.86
N PRO A 179 5.25 -8.38 -9.59
CA PRO A 179 6.69 -8.61 -9.52
C PRO A 179 7.01 -9.63 -8.41
N ILE A 180 8.08 -10.42 -8.61
CA ILE A 180 8.48 -11.46 -7.66
C ILE A 180 8.68 -10.91 -6.23
N ARG A 181 9.16 -9.68 -6.11
CA ARG A 181 9.36 -9.00 -4.82
C ARG A 181 8.05 -8.78 -4.07
N ALA A 182 7.00 -8.30 -4.76
CA ALA A 182 5.69 -8.10 -4.18
C ALA A 182 5.10 -9.43 -3.69
N ARG A 183 5.26 -10.51 -4.46
CA ARG A 183 4.82 -11.85 -4.08
C ARG A 183 5.53 -12.37 -2.83
N ILE A 184 6.87 -12.21 -2.76
CA ILE A 184 7.67 -12.59 -1.59
C ILE A 184 7.25 -11.74 -0.38
N TYR A 185 7.09 -10.44 -0.56
CA TYR A 185 6.64 -9.54 0.50
C TYR A 185 5.27 -9.97 1.04
N THR A 186 4.29 -10.19 0.18
CA THR A 186 2.96 -10.69 0.58
C THR A 186 3.07 -12.00 1.37
N PHE A 187 3.86 -12.96 0.88
CA PHE A 187 4.04 -14.25 1.55
C PHE A 187 4.64 -14.12 2.96
N ILE A 188 5.63 -13.23 3.15
CA ILE A 188 6.30 -13.05 4.44
C ILE A 188 5.45 -12.24 5.42
N PHE A 189 4.81 -11.16 4.96
CA PHE A 189 4.17 -10.19 5.86
C PHE A 189 2.68 -10.43 6.08
N LYS A 190 1.98 -11.09 5.15
CA LYS A 190 0.55 -11.39 5.28
C LYS A 190 0.18 -12.13 6.57
N PRO A 191 0.93 -13.15 7.04
CA PRO A 191 0.65 -13.79 8.33
C PRO A 191 0.77 -12.85 9.52
N GLY A 192 1.76 -11.93 9.48
CA GLY A 192 1.95 -10.91 10.53
C GLY A 192 0.81 -9.91 10.59
N MET A 193 0.29 -9.48 9.44
CA MET A 193 -0.87 -8.58 9.38
C MET A 193 -2.10 -9.18 10.07
N LYS A 194 -2.36 -10.48 9.88
CA LYS A 194 -3.46 -11.19 10.55
C LYS A 194 -3.32 -11.24 12.07
N SER A 195 -2.10 -11.25 12.60
CA SER A 195 -1.86 -11.37 14.04
C SER A 195 -2.01 -10.07 14.81
N VAL A 196 -1.76 -8.91 14.17
CA VAL A 196 -1.78 -7.59 14.84
C VAL A 196 -3.05 -6.79 14.59
N SER A 197 -3.85 -7.17 13.61
CA SER A 197 -5.06 -6.44 13.21
C SER A 197 -6.26 -6.77 14.10
N ALA A 198 -7.15 -5.80 14.30
CA ALA A 198 -8.40 -5.98 15.01
C ALA A 198 -9.34 -6.97 14.26
N ARG A 199 -10.28 -7.57 14.98
CA ARG A 199 -11.30 -8.42 14.35
C ARG A 199 -12.21 -7.55 13.48
N ALA A 200 -12.49 -7.99 12.26
CA ALA A 200 -13.45 -7.32 11.40
C ALA A 200 -14.88 -7.61 11.88
N GLU A 201 -15.66 -6.56 12.10
CA GLU A 201 -17.09 -6.71 12.37
C GLU A 201 -17.86 -6.91 11.05
N PRO A 202 -19.10 -7.45 11.09
CA PRO A 202 -19.94 -7.55 9.91
C PRO A 202 -20.07 -6.19 9.21
N TRP A 203 -19.99 -6.20 7.88
CA TRP A 203 -20.20 -5.00 7.07
C TRP A 203 -21.70 -4.82 6.84
N HIS A 204 -22.24 -3.71 7.32
CA HIS A 204 -23.59 -3.28 7.04
C HIS A 204 -23.54 -2.01 6.20
N GLU A 205 -24.05 -2.07 4.98
CA GLU A 205 -24.29 -0.86 4.19
C GLU A 205 -25.41 -0.08 4.88
N GLU A 206 -25.17 1.20 5.16
CA GLU A 206 -26.25 2.07 5.62
C GLU A 206 -27.18 2.36 4.44
N PRO A 207 -28.50 2.25 4.62
CA PRO A 207 -29.48 2.43 3.55
C PRO A 207 -29.50 3.83 2.96
#